data_cbcd9b0d390a0751ec88cd33a5bd0ef3
#
_entry.id   cbcd9b0d390a0751ec88cd33a5bd0ef3
#
_cell.length_a   1.000
_cell.length_b   1.000
_cell.length_c   1.000
_cell.angle_alpha   90.00
_cell.angle_beta   90.00
_cell.angle_gamma   90.00
#
_symmetry.space_group_name_H-M   'P 1'
#
loop_
_entity.id
_entity.type
_entity.pdbx_description
1 polymer ?
#
loop_
_entity_poly.entity_id
_entity_poly.type
_entity_poly.pdbx_seq_one_letter_code
_entity_poly.pdbx_strand_id
1 'polypeptide(L)'
;MPTRSTWYGERVVNIRSAPSNLALVSPAGSSPVEWRISDQPVAYEEAIAAMEARVAAIAAGHAPEQVWLLEHPPLYTAGTSARDDELIEARFPVHHTGRGGQFTYHGPGQRVAYVMLDLNRRKPDVRAFVMALEEWIIQALSAFNVRGERRDDRIGVWVRRPDKGEGFEDKIAAIGIRVRKWVTLHGISLNVEPELSHFSGIIPCGVADACFGVTSLADLGLSVSMTEVDMVLRREFEPLFGPTGG
;
A
#
# COMPACT_ATOMS: atom_id res chain seq x y z
N MET A 1 24.17 47.05 21.18
CA MET A 1 24.48 45.61 21.19
C MET A 1 23.48 44.90 20.29
N PRO A 2 23.87 44.36 19.15
CA PRO A 2 22.96 43.68 18.25
C PRO A 2 22.81 42.20 18.64
N THR A 3 21.58 41.76 18.74
CA THR A 3 21.18 40.36 18.98
C THR A 3 21.48 39.51 17.75
N ARG A 4 22.22 38.42 17.95
CA ARG A 4 22.54 37.42 16.92
C ARG A 4 21.30 36.59 16.61
N SER A 5 20.82 36.71 15.37
CA SER A 5 19.90 35.79 14.72
C SER A 5 20.72 34.55 14.29
N THR A 6 20.50 33.40 14.90
CA THR A 6 21.02 32.10 14.48
C THR A 6 20.08 31.52 13.42
N TRP A 7 20.52 31.58 12.17
CA TRP A 7 19.89 30.83 11.08
C TRP A 7 20.30 29.36 11.18
N TYR A 8 19.35 28.48 11.45
CA TYR A 8 19.54 27.04 11.22
C TYR A 8 19.41 26.80 9.72
N GLY A 9 20.55 26.45 9.09
CA GLY A 9 20.57 26.03 7.70
C GLY A 9 19.84 24.73 7.51
N GLU A 10 18.73 24.77 6.79
CA GLU A 10 18.03 23.60 6.27
C GLU A 10 18.95 22.83 5.33
N ARG A 11 19.44 21.67 5.77
CA ARG A 11 19.95 20.68 4.82
C ARG A 11 18.73 20.10 4.11
N VAL A 12 18.52 20.52 2.88
CA VAL A 12 17.66 19.82 1.94
C VAL A 12 18.31 18.45 1.73
N VAL A 13 17.78 17.43 2.44
CA VAL A 13 18.14 16.03 2.19
C VAL A 13 17.50 15.66 0.86
N ASN A 14 18.34 15.52 -0.15
CA ASN A 14 17.92 15.11 -1.49
C ASN A 14 17.55 13.61 -1.47
N ILE A 15 16.30 13.29 -1.13
CA ILE A 15 15.75 11.93 -1.02
C ILE A 15 15.27 11.48 -2.41
N ARG A 16 16.15 11.44 -3.40
CA ARG A 16 15.81 11.01 -4.76
C ARG A 16 16.52 9.75 -5.20
N SER A 17 16.59 8.74 -4.34
CA SER A 17 16.98 7.39 -4.80
C SER A 17 16.48 6.40 -3.78
N ALA A 18 15.51 5.55 -4.16
CA ALA A 18 15.26 4.33 -3.43
C ALA A 18 16.61 3.61 -3.23
N PRO A 19 16.86 2.98 -2.08
CA PRO A 19 18.07 2.20 -1.91
C PRO A 19 18.19 1.22 -3.07
N SER A 20 19.26 1.25 -3.83
CA SER A 20 19.46 0.46 -5.05
C SER A 20 19.33 -1.05 -4.86
N ASN A 21 19.31 -1.52 -3.60
CA ASN A 21 19.11 -2.91 -3.21
C ASN A 21 17.62 -3.35 -3.15
N LEU A 22 16.65 -2.43 -3.21
CA LEU A 22 15.20 -2.75 -3.17
C LEU A 22 14.53 -2.68 -4.54
N ALA A 23 15.21 -2.19 -5.57
CA ALA A 23 14.66 -2.13 -6.90
C ALA A 23 14.48 -3.55 -7.49
N LEU A 24 13.25 -3.81 -7.96
CA LEU A 24 12.83 -5.05 -8.61
C LEU A 24 12.41 -4.75 -10.06
N VAL A 25 13.26 -4.02 -10.79
CA VAL A 25 13.00 -3.63 -12.17
C VAL A 25 13.06 -4.84 -13.08
N SER A 26 12.13 -4.92 -14.04
CA SER A 26 12.15 -5.95 -15.07
C SER A 26 13.36 -5.77 -16.00
N PRO A 27 13.85 -6.83 -16.67
CA PRO A 27 14.97 -6.73 -17.60
C PRO A 27 14.72 -5.70 -18.71
N ALA A 28 15.80 -5.12 -19.23
CA ALA A 28 15.73 -4.20 -20.36
C ALA A 28 15.02 -4.86 -21.56
N GLY A 29 14.12 -4.11 -22.21
CA GLY A 29 13.31 -4.60 -23.32
C GLY A 29 12.03 -5.33 -22.90
N SER A 30 11.73 -5.45 -21.60
CA SER A 30 10.42 -5.92 -21.13
C SER A 30 9.32 -4.91 -21.50
N SER A 31 8.11 -5.41 -21.78
CA SER A 31 6.95 -4.54 -21.96
C SER A 31 6.70 -3.71 -20.70
N PRO A 32 6.28 -2.44 -20.81
CA PRO A 32 5.88 -1.63 -19.68
C PRO A 32 4.76 -2.31 -18.87
N VAL A 33 4.73 -2.04 -17.58
CA VAL A 33 3.64 -2.48 -16.70
C VAL A 33 2.38 -1.67 -17.04
N GLU A 34 1.28 -2.33 -17.39
CA GLU A 34 0.01 -1.67 -17.68
C GLU A 34 -0.50 -0.96 -16.40
N TRP A 35 -0.85 0.32 -16.55
CA TRP A 35 -1.37 1.12 -15.45
C TRP A 35 -2.86 1.37 -15.65
N ARG A 36 -3.69 0.72 -14.82
CA ARG A 36 -5.15 0.82 -14.88
C ARG A 36 -5.67 1.57 -13.66
N ILE A 37 -6.64 2.47 -13.88
CA ILE A 37 -7.36 3.18 -12.81
C ILE A 37 -8.85 2.95 -13.02
N SER A 38 -9.58 2.66 -11.95
CA SER A 38 -11.05 2.65 -11.92
C SER A 38 -11.56 3.88 -11.19
N ASP A 39 -12.41 4.66 -11.87
CA ASP A 39 -12.98 5.90 -11.34
C ASP A 39 -14.15 5.66 -10.37
N GLN A 40 -14.75 4.46 -10.44
CA GLN A 40 -15.85 4.05 -9.57
C GLN A 40 -15.44 2.90 -8.67
N PRO A 41 -16.01 2.79 -7.45
CA PRO A 41 -15.76 1.65 -6.59
C PRO A 41 -16.10 0.33 -7.30
N VAL A 42 -15.19 -0.63 -7.21
CA VAL A 42 -15.32 -1.95 -7.84
C VAL A 42 -15.77 -2.97 -6.80
N ALA A 43 -16.80 -3.76 -7.11
CA ALA A 43 -17.23 -4.85 -6.24
C ALA A 43 -16.08 -5.84 -6.02
N TYR A 44 -15.95 -6.36 -4.79
CA TYR A 44 -14.78 -7.16 -4.39
C TYR A 44 -14.65 -8.43 -5.23
N GLU A 45 -15.76 -9.16 -5.43
CA GLU A 45 -15.78 -10.40 -6.21
C GLU A 45 -15.40 -10.17 -7.68
N GLU A 46 -15.88 -9.06 -8.26
CA GLU A 46 -15.53 -8.66 -9.62
C GLU A 46 -14.02 -8.38 -9.74
N ALA A 47 -13.48 -7.62 -8.77
CA ALA A 47 -12.07 -7.29 -8.75
C ALA A 47 -11.18 -8.54 -8.59
N ILE A 48 -11.57 -9.48 -7.73
CA ILE A 48 -10.84 -10.73 -7.55
C ILE A 48 -10.88 -11.59 -8.82
N ALA A 49 -12.04 -11.72 -9.45
CA ALA A 49 -12.16 -12.49 -10.69
C ALA A 49 -11.29 -11.90 -11.81
N ALA A 50 -11.32 -10.58 -11.98
CA ALA A 50 -10.48 -9.87 -12.96
C ALA A 50 -8.98 -10.03 -12.67
N MET A 51 -8.58 -9.89 -11.40
CA MET A 51 -7.20 -10.06 -10.95
C MET A 51 -6.70 -11.49 -11.20
N GLU A 52 -7.47 -12.51 -10.84
CA GLU A 52 -7.09 -13.92 -11.04
C GLU A 52 -6.96 -14.27 -12.52
N ALA A 53 -7.87 -13.77 -13.37
CA ALA A 53 -7.77 -13.93 -14.82
C ALA A 53 -6.50 -13.26 -15.39
N ARG A 54 -6.20 -12.03 -14.95
CA ARG A 54 -4.98 -11.33 -15.35
C ARG A 54 -3.73 -12.08 -14.94
N VAL A 55 -3.64 -12.55 -13.70
CA VAL A 55 -2.50 -13.32 -13.18
C VAL A 55 -2.31 -14.63 -13.95
N ALA A 56 -3.39 -15.32 -14.30
CA ALA A 56 -3.31 -16.52 -15.12
C ALA A 56 -2.76 -16.21 -16.53
N ALA A 57 -3.18 -15.09 -17.14
CA ALA A 57 -2.71 -14.66 -18.44
C ALA A 57 -1.23 -14.21 -18.41
N ILE A 58 -0.79 -13.49 -17.37
CA ILE A 58 0.62 -13.12 -17.17
C ILE A 58 1.47 -14.38 -17.03
N ALA A 59 1.07 -15.34 -16.20
CA ALA A 59 1.80 -16.59 -15.99
C ALA A 59 1.90 -17.46 -17.26
N ALA A 60 0.96 -17.30 -18.20
CA ALA A 60 0.96 -17.96 -19.50
C ALA A 60 1.69 -17.15 -20.60
N GLY A 61 2.17 -15.94 -20.31
CA GLY A 61 2.81 -15.05 -21.28
C GLY A 61 1.83 -14.40 -22.27
N HIS A 62 0.53 -14.37 -21.97
CA HIS A 62 -0.53 -13.88 -22.86
C HIS A 62 -1.00 -12.45 -22.53
N ALA A 63 -0.53 -11.88 -21.42
CA ALA A 63 -0.86 -10.51 -21.01
C ALA A 63 0.35 -9.82 -20.39
N PRO A 64 0.44 -8.48 -20.49
CA PRO A 64 1.43 -7.70 -19.75
C PRO A 64 1.12 -7.72 -18.25
N GLU A 65 2.16 -7.45 -17.45
CA GLU A 65 2.03 -7.15 -16.03
C GLU A 65 1.14 -5.92 -15.82
N GLN A 66 0.47 -5.84 -14.67
CA GLN A 66 -0.48 -4.75 -14.44
C GLN A 66 -0.44 -4.27 -12.99
N VAL A 67 -0.53 -2.95 -12.82
CA VAL A 67 -1.00 -2.33 -11.58
C VAL A 67 -2.41 -1.80 -11.82
N TRP A 68 -3.33 -2.15 -10.92
CA TRP A 68 -4.71 -1.70 -10.99
C TRP A 68 -5.08 -0.92 -9.74
N LEU A 69 -5.27 0.40 -9.89
CA LEU A 69 -5.74 1.29 -8.84
C LEU A 69 -7.26 1.34 -8.82
N LEU A 70 -7.84 1.15 -7.65
CA LEU A 70 -9.29 1.15 -7.46
C LEU A 70 -9.65 1.51 -6.02
N GLU A 71 -10.94 1.68 -5.77
CA GLU A 71 -11.58 1.69 -4.47
C GLU A 71 -12.60 0.56 -4.39
N HIS A 72 -12.91 0.10 -3.20
CA HIS A 72 -14.01 -0.84 -2.96
C HIS A 72 -15.18 -0.16 -2.25
N PRO A 73 -16.42 -0.68 -2.35
CA PRO A 73 -17.45 -0.42 -1.37
C PRO A 73 -16.99 -0.85 0.03
N PRO A 74 -17.61 -0.37 1.12
CA PRO A 74 -17.23 -0.76 2.48
C PRO A 74 -17.29 -2.27 2.70
N LEU A 75 -16.18 -2.89 3.10
CA LEU A 75 -16.06 -4.32 3.38
C LEU A 75 -14.86 -4.64 4.29
N TYR A 76 -14.87 -5.83 4.86
CA TYR A 76 -13.71 -6.43 5.53
C TYR A 76 -13.14 -7.57 4.71
N THR A 77 -11.81 -7.72 4.74
CA THR A 77 -11.16 -8.93 4.21
C THR A 77 -10.37 -9.62 5.31
N ALA A 78 -10.56 -10.94 5.42
CA ALA A 78 -9.79 -11.83 6.30
C ALA A 78 -8.68 -12.49 5.48
N GLY A 79 -7.41 -12.22 5.79
CA GLY A 79 -6.26 -12.88 5.19
C GLY A 79 -6.01 -14.26 5.80
N THR A 80 -4.98 -14.95 5.32
CA THR A 80 -4.67 -16.34 5.75
C THR A 80 -4.23 -16.49 7.21
N SER A 81 -3.90 -15.39 7.87
CA SER A 81 -3.54 -15.35 9.29
C SER A 81 -4.62 -14.71 10.17
N ALA A 82 -5.79 -14.40 9.60
CA ALA A 82 -6.90 -13.83 10.33
C ALA A 82 -7.49 -14.83 11.32
N ARG A 83 -7.86 -14.35 12.49
CA ARG A 83 -8.48 -15.14 13.56
C ARG A 83 -9.90 -14.60 13.80
N ASP A 84 -10.83 -15.47 14.08
CA ASP A 84 -12.25 -15.09 14.27
C ASP A 84 -12.44 -14.10 15.43
N ASP A 85 -11.59 -14.16 16.46
CA ASP A 85 -11.61 -13.23 17.60
C ASP A 85 -11.11 -11.81 17.26
N GLU A 86 -10.53 -11.61 16.08
CA GLU A 86 -10.15 -10.28 15.57
C GLU A 86 -11.31 -9.52 14.90
N LEU A 87 -12.43 -10.19 14.60
CA LEU A 87 -13.66 -9.58 14.10
C LEU A 87 -14.54 -9.20 15.30
N ILE A 88 -14.50 -7.94 15.70
CA ILE A 88 -15.25 -7.41 16.86
C ILE A 88 -16.73 -7.23 16.49
N GLU A 89 -16.97 -6.62 15.32
CA GLU A 89 -18.31 -6.31 14.82
C GLU A 89 -18.33 -6.34 13.29
N ALA A 90 -19.10 -7.27 12.71
CA ALA A 90 -19.25 -7.39 11.26
C ALA A 90 -20.21 -6.33 10.70
N ARG A 91 -19.81 -5.06 10.72
CA ARG A 91 -20.62 -3.92 10.18
C ARG A 91 -20.78 -3.97 8.67
N PHE A 92 -19.85 -4.62 7.97
CA PHE A 92 -19.79 -4.71 6.51
C PHE A 92 -19.60 -6.16 6.08
N PRO A 93 -19.83 -6.49 4.79
CA PRO A 93 -19.53 -7.82 4.25
C PRO A 93 -18.10 -8.25 4.57
N VAL A 94 -17.92 -9.52 4.93
CA VAL A 94 -16.62 -10.12 5.25
C VAL A 94 -16.25 -11.11 4.15
N HIS A 95 -15.10 -10.91 3.52
CA HIS A 95 -14.57 -11.79 2.49
C HIS A 95 -13.32 -12.51 2.97
N HIS A 96 -13.35 -13.85 2.99
CA HIS A 96 -12.15 -14.66 3.26
C HIS A 96 -11.29 -14.73 2.01
N THR A 97 -10.00 -14.43 2.14
CA THR A 97 -9.09 -14.25 1.01
C THR A 97 -7.83 -15.10 1.15
N GLY A 98 -7.17 -15.37 0.01
CA GLY A 98 -5.88 -16.05 0.01
C GLY A 98 -4.66 -15.14 0.19
N ARG A 99 -4.84 -13.82 0.42
CA ARG A 99 -3.73 -12.92 0.73
C ARG A 99 -3.16 -13.21 2.11
N GLY A 100 -1.90 -12.89 2.32
CA GLY A 100 -1.30 -12.89 3.66
C GLY A 100 -1.89 -11.82 4.57
N GLY A 101 -1.62 -11.95 5.87
CA GLY A 101 -2.05 -11.02 6.92
C GLY A 101 -3.41 -11.35 7.52
N GLN A 102 -3.87 -10.46 8.38
CA GLN A 102 -5.06 -10.57 9.23
C GLN A 102 -6.25 -9.82 8.62
N PHE A 103 -7.23 -9.42 9.46
CA PHE A 103 -8.34 -8.57 9.01
C PHE A 103 -7.86 -7.19 8.59
N THR A 104 -8.50 -6.64 7.57
CA THR A 104 -8.41 -5.22 7.20
C THR A 104 -9.76 -4.73 6.67
N TYR A 105 -9.94 -3.42 6.71
CA TYR A 105 -11.07 -2.71 6.12
C TYR A 105 -10.69 -2.17 4.73
N HIS A 106 -11.65 -2.18 3.82
CA HIS A 106 -11.59 -1.45 2.56
C HIS A 106 -12.89 -0.65 2.39
N GLY A 107 -12.79 0.54 1.80
CA GLY A 107 -13.92 1.41 1.55
C GLY A 107 -13.55 2.67 0.78
N PRO A 108 -14.54 3.53 0.45
CA PRO A 108 -14.31 4.80 -0.20
C PRO A 108 -13.29 5.67 0.56
N GLY A 109 -12.48 6.40 -0.19
CA GLY A 109 -11.37 7.20 0.37
C GLY A 109 -10.10 6.39 0.63
N GLN A 110 -10.11 5.07 0.40
CA GLN A 110 -8.90 4.24 0.49
C GLN A 110 -8.46 3.81 -0.92
N ARG A 111 -7.26 4.20 -1.35
CA ARG A 111 -6.70 3.73 -2.61
C ARG A 111 -6.12 2.33 -2.46
N VAL A 112 -6.73 1.36 -3.12
CA VAL A 112 -6.22 0.01 -3.27
C VAL A 112 -5.43 -0.09 -4.57
N ALA A 113 -4.24 -0.71 -4.52
CA ALA A 113 -3.47 -1.05 -5.71
C ALA A 113 -3.25 -2.56 -5.76
N TYR A 114 -3.85 -3.22 -6.75
CA TYR A 114 -3.54 -4.61 -7.07
C TYR A 114 -2.32 -4.64 -7.98
N VAL A 115 -1.27 -5.32 -7.54
CA VAL A 115 0.05 -5.34 -8.18
C VAL A 115 0.29 -6.75 -8.70
N MET A 116 0.17 -6.94 -10.01
CA MET A 116 0.26 -8.23 -10.70
C MET A 116 1.55 -8.27 -11.53
N LEU A 117 2.65 -8.66 -10.88
CA LEU A 117 3.99 -8.71 -11.45
C LEU A 117 4.54 -10.15 -11.44
N ASP A 118 5.27 -10.53 -12.47
CA ASP A 118 5.98 -11.82 -12.52
C ASP A 118 7.37 -11.67 -11.86
N LEU A 119 7.51 -12.23 -10.68
CA LEU A 119 8.76 -12.19 -9.93
C LEU A 119 9.87 -13.03 -10.55
N ASN A 120 9.58 -14.02 -11.42
CA ASN A 120 10.61 -14.73 -12.18
C ASN A 120 11.35 -13.78 -13.12
N ARG A 121 10.68 -12.75 -13.63
CA ARG A 121 11.28 -11.75 -14.53
C ARG A 121 12.10 -10.71 -13.77
N ARG A 122 12.11 -10.75 -12.44
CA ARG A 122 12.80 -9.81 -11.54
C ARG A 122 13.70 -10.58 -10.58
N LYS A 123 13.20 -10.82 -9.38
CA LYS A 123 13.82 -11.62 -8.34
C LYS A 123 12.71 -12.45 -7.66
N PRO A 124 12.76 -13.79 -7.69
CA PRO A 124 11.77 -14.63 -7.03
C PRO A 124 11.97 -14.63 -5.50
N ASP A 125 11.73 -13.49 -4.86
CA ASP A 125 11.89 -13.24 -3.44
C ASP A 125 10.69 -12.44 -2.92
N VAL A 126 9.77 -13.13 -2.25
CA VAL A 126 8.53 -12.54 -1.73
C VAL A 126 8.80 -11.49 -0.66
N ARG A 127 9.82 -11.70 0.20
CA ARG A 127 10.19 -10.73 1.24
C ARG A 127 10.72 -9.45 0.62
N ALA A 128 11.61 -9.56 -0.36
CA ALA A 128 12.11 -8.40 -1.09
C ALA A 128 10.99 -7.64 -1.80
N PHE A 129 9.99 -8.36 -2.35
CA PHE A 129 8.83 -7.75 -2.97
C PHE A 129 7.98 -6.96 -1.97
N VAL A 130 7.69 -7.52 -0.78
CA VAL A 130 6.97 -6.80 0.28
C VAL A 130 7.72 -5.55 0.70
N MET A 131 9.04 -5.64 0.92
CA MET A 131 9.87 -4.48 1.25
C MET A 131 9.87 -3.40 0.16
N ALA A 132 9.83 -3.80 -1.11
CA ALA A 132 9.73 -2.88 -2.25
C ALA A 132 8.36 -2.20 -2.31
N LEU A 133 7.27 -2.89 -1.96
CA LEU A 133 5.94 -2.29 -1.83
C LEU A 133 5.87 -1.28 -0.67
N GLU A 134 6.50 -1.58 0.47
CA GLU A 134 6.61 -0.63 1.58
C GLU A 134 7.40 0.61 1.16
N GLU A 135 8.53 0.41 0.47
CA GLU A 135 9.34 1.51 -0.04
C GLU A 135 8.58 2.39 -1.02
N TRP A 136 7.81 1.77 -1.94
CA TRP A 136 6.95 2.49 -2.86
C TRP A 136 5.99 3.44 -2.14
N ILE A 137 5.31 2.95 -1.10
CA ILE A 137 4.40 3.78 -0.30
C ILE A 137 5.18 4.86 0.45
N ILE A 138 6.33 4.55 1.04
CA ILE A 138 7.17 5.51 1.77
C ILE A 138 7.60 6.66 0.86
N GLN A 139 8.03 6.35 -0.38
CA GLN A 139 8.38 7.39 -1.36
C GLN A 139 7.16 8.21 -1.76
N ALA A 140 6.01 7.57 -1.98
CA ALA A 140 4.76 8.28 -2.27
C ALA A 140 4.34 9.21 -1.12
N LEU A 141 4.42 8.77 0.13
CA LEU A 141 4.14 9.59 1.31
C LEU A 141 5.12 10.77 1.45
N SER A 142 6.39 10.54 1.14
CA SER A 142 7.42 11.59 1.17
C SER A 142 7.13 12.73 0.20
N ALA A 143 6.47 12.44 -0.94
CA ALA A 143 6.02 13.49 -1.87
C ALA A 143 4.94 14.42 -1.28
N PHE A 144 4.23 13.96 -0.26
CA PHE A 144 3.26 14.73 0.52
C PHE A 144 3.83 15.24 1.86
N ASN A 145 5.17 15.19 2.05
CA ASN A 145 5.86 15.54 3.29
C ASN A 145 5.42 14.71 4.51
N VAL A 146 4.92 13.50 4.29
CA VAL A 146 4.62 12.52 5.35
C VAL A 146 5.78 11.55 5.49
N ARG A 147 6.28 11.40 6.69
CA ARG A 147 7.32 10.43 7.01
C ARG A 147 6.72 9.06 7.33
N GLY A 148 6.60 8.21 6.31
CA GLY A 148 6.28 6.80 6.47
C GLY A 148 7.50 5.99 6.91
N GLU A 149 7.29 4.98 7.76
CA GLU A 149 8.36 4.12 8.26
C GLU A 149 7.93 2.64 8.19
N ARG A 150 8.88 1.75 7.90
CA ARG A 150 8.72 0.29 8.05
C ARG A 150 8.95 -0.13 9.49
N ARG A 151 8.41 -1.32 9.85
CA ARG A 151 8.69 -1.99 11.11
C ARG A 151 9.07 -3.45 10.84
N ASP A 152 10.08 -3.95 11.55
CA ASP A 152 10.56 -5.33 11.35
C ASP A 152 9.58 -6.39 11.87
N ASP A 153 8.76 -6.02 12.85
CA ASP A 153 7.82 -6.88 13.57
C ASP A 153 6.41 -6.87 12.97
N ARG A 154 6.08 -5.91 12.11
CA ARG A 154 4.72 -5.75 11.56
C ARG A 154 4.72 -5.11 10.17
N ILE A 155 4.16 -5.83 9.20
CA ILE A 155 4.09 -5.42 7.80
C ILE A 155 3.14 -4.22 7.63
N GLY A 156 3.53 -3.29 6.75
CA GLY A 156 2.78 -2.09 6.40
C GLY A 156 3.61 -0.83 6.61
N VAL A 157 3.02 0.33 6.32
CA VAL A 157 3.69 1.62 6.50
C VAL A 157 3.03 2.36 7.66
N TRP A 158 3.88 2.83 8.56
CA TRP A 158 3.51 3.43 9.84
C TRP A 158 3.97 4.88 9.91
N VAL A 159 3.20 5.70 10.62
CA VAL A 159 3.51 7.10 10.89
C VAL A 159 3.58 7.30 12.40
N ARG A 160 4.63 7.93 12.90
CA ARG A 160 4.73 8.31 14.31
C ARG A 160 3.72 9.40 14.62
N ARG A 161 3.07 9.28 15.78
CA ARG A 161 2.01 10.21 16.24
C ARG A 161 2.41 10.88 17.57
N PRO A 162 3.42 11.76 17.56
CA PRO A 162 3.84 12.48 18.77
C PRO A 162 2.73 13.37 19.34
N ASP A 163 1.75 13.74 18.51
CA ASP A 163 0.52 14.43 18.89
C ASP A 163 -0.38 13.61 19.82
N LYS A 164 -0.32 12.27 19.77
CA LYS A 164 -1.05 11.34 20.64
C LYS A 164 -0.25 10.94 21.88
N GLY A 165 1.08 11.07 21.84
CA GLY A 165 1.99 10.73 22.94
C GLY A 165 3.27 10.06 22.45
N GLU A 166 4.21 9.83 23.39
CA GLU A 166 5.45 9.12 23.09
C GLU A 166 5.16 7.64 22.78
N GLY A 167 5.75 7.12 21.71
CA GLY A 167 5.59 5.73 21.27
C GLY A 167 4.33 5.43 20.48
N PHE A 168 3.43 6.39 20.29
CA PHE A 168 2.24 6.19 19.46
C PHE A 168 2.61 6.15 17.98
N GLU A 169 2.03 5.17 17.28
CA GLU A 169 2.20 4.98 15.82
C GLU A 169 0.89 4.54 15.19
N ASP A 170 0.56 5.12 14.06
CA ASP A 170 -0.63 4.74 13.29
C ASP A 170 -0.23 4.16 11.93
N LYS A 171 -0.91 3.09 11.54
CA LYS A 171 -0.79 2.51 10.20
C LYS A 171 -1.52 3.37 9.19
N ILE A 172 -0.79 3.84 8.17
CA ILE A 172 -1.37 4.61 7.06
C ILE A 172 -1.62 3.73 5.82
N ALA A 173 -0.85 2.64 5.69
CA ALA A 173 -1.04 1.72 4.57
C ALA A 173 -0.83 0.27 5.00
N ALA A 174 -1.71 -0.60 4.51
CA ALA A 174 -1.60 -2.04 4.68
C ALA A 174 -1.05 -2.71 3.42
N ILE A 175 -0.37 -3.83 3.61
CA ILE A 175 0.17 -4.67 2.54
C ILE A 175 -0.27 -6.11 2.80
N GLY A 176 -0.89 -6.71 1.79
CA GLY A 176 -1.26 -8.10 1.82
C GLY A 176 -1.17 -8.66 0.43
N ILE A 177 -0.30 -9.64 0.21
CA ILE A 177 -0.09 -10.24 -1.09
C ILE A 177 -0.31 -11.76 -1.06
N ARG A 178 -0.55 -12.30 -2.24
CA ARG A 178 -0.48 -13.73 -2.54
C ARG A 178 0.43 -13.90 -3.77
N VAL A 179 1.09 -15.03 -3.88
CA VAL A 179 1.90 -15.37 -5.05
C VAL A 179 1.40 -16.69 -5.63
N ARG A 180 1.19 -16.73 -6.95
CA ARG A 180 0.79 -17.94 -7.68
C ARG A 180 1.67 -18.08 -8.92
N LYS A 181 2.42 -19.17 -9.03
CA LYS A 181 3.39 -19.37 -10.12
C LYS A 181 4.36 -18.19 -10.29
N TRP A 182 4.79 -17.62 -9.18
CA TRP A 182 5.65 -16.43 -9.09
C TRP A 182 5.04 -15.13 -9.65
N VAL A 183 3.76 -15.12 -10.02
CA VAL A 183 3.03 -13.89 -10.29
C VAL A 183 2.30 -13.46 -9.02
N THR A 184 2.39 -12.17 -8.69
CA THR A 184 1.81 -11.58 -7.48
C THR A 184 0.33 -11.27 -7.65
N LEU A 185 -0.43 -11.35 -6.56
CA LEU A 185 -1.86 -11.01 -6.46
C LEU A 185 -2.05 -10.10 -5.24
N HIS A 186 -3.12 -9.31 -5.27
CA HIS A 186 -3.39 -8.26 -4.28
C HIS A 186 -2.29 -7.20 -4.28
N GLY A 187 -1.96 -6.59 -3.16
CA GLY A 187 -0.95 -5.55 -3.12
C GLY A 187 -1.05 -4.67 -1.88
N ILE A 188 -1.40 -3.41 -2.07
CA ILE A 188 -1.42 -2.39 -1.01
C ILE A 188 -2.80 -1.74 -0.87
N SER A 189 -3.05 -1.17 0.31
CA SER A 189 -4.12 -0.19 0.51
C SER A 189 -3.57 1.02 1.28
N LEU A 190 -3.70 2.20 0.69
CA LEU A 190 -3.29 3.48 1.25
C LEU A 190 -4.51 4.27 1.70
N ASN A 191 -4.54 4.67 2.96
CA ASN A 191 -5.59 5.50 3.51
C ASN A 191 -5.38 6.96 3.09
N VAL A 192 -6.20 7.43 2.14
CA VAL A 192 -6.22 8.84 1.71
C VAL A 192 -7.19 9.62 2.59
N GLU A 193 -8.47 9.28 2.55
CA GLU A 193 -9.55 9.89 3.33
C GLU A 193 -10.69 8.90 3.63
N PRO A 194 -10.40 7.65 4.07
CA PRO A 194 -11.47 6.73 4.44
C PRO A 194 -12.09 7.12 5.79
N GLU A 195 -13.32 6.65 6.03
CA GLU A 195 -13.92 6.72 7.37
C GLU A 195 -13.18 5.78 8.33
N LEU A 196 -12.31 6.35 9.16
CA LEU A 196 -11.41 5.58 10.05
C LEU A 196 -12.16 4.83 11.16
N SER A 197 -13.35 5.29 11.56
CA SER A 197 -14.16 4.59 12.55
C SER A 197 -14.59 3.19 12.10
N HIS A 198 -14.58 2.92 10.81
CA HIS A 198 -14.88 1.62 10.24
C HIS A 198 -13.85 0.53 10.59
N PHE A 199 -12.61 0.92 10.91
CA PHE A 199 -11.59 -0.02 11.38
C PHE A 199 -11.89 -0.55 12.80
N SER A 200 -12.74 0.10 13.59
CA SER A 200 -13.07 -0.35 14.96
C SER A 200 -13.89 -1.65 15.01
N GLY A 201 -14.43 -2.09 13.88
CA GLY A 201 -15.09 -3.41 13.77
C GLY A 201 -14.14 -4.61 13.75
N ILE A 202 -12.83 -4.36 13.67
CA ILE A 202 -11.78 -5.38 13.61
C ILE A 202 -10.62 -5.00 14.54
N ILE A 203 -9.77 -5.97 14.89
CA ILE A 203 -8.44 -5.69 15.44
C ILE A 203 -7.47 -5.61 14.27
N PRO A 204 -7.11 -4.39 13.80
CA PRO A 204 -6.24 -4.26 12.64
C PRO A 204 -4.84 -4.77 13.00
N CYS A 205 -4.29 -5.65 12.15
CA CYS A 205 -2.94 -6.22 12.29
C CYS A 205 -2.70 -7.14 13.48
N GLY A 206 -3.76 -7.60 14.19
CA GLY A 206 -3.64 -8.45 15.38
C GLY A 206 -2.89 -7.84 16.55
N VAL A 207 -2.63 -6.53 16.52
CA VAL A 207 -1.94 -5.81 17.60
C VAL A 207 -2.99 -5.06 18.40
N ALA A 208 -3.35 -5.62 19.55
CA ALA A 208 -4.28 -5.02 20.51
C ALA A 208 -3.57 -4.03 21.47
N ASP A 209 -2.49 -3.39 21.02
CA ASP A 209 -1.77 -2.39 21.83
C ASP A 209 -2.40 -1.01 21.61
N ALA A 210 -2.73 -0.33 22.71
CA ALA A 210 -3.34 1.00 22.69
C ALA A 210 -2.46 2.08 22.02
N CYS A 211 -1.16 1.83 21.85
CA CYS A 211 -0.24 2.74 21.18
C CYS A 211 -0.27 2.63 19.65
N PHE A 212 -0.99 1.65 19.10
CA PHE A 212 -1.09 1.45 17.65
C PHE A 212 -2.50 1.69 17.15
N GLY A 213 -2.60 2.54 16.13
CA GLY A 213 -3.86 2.90 15.52
C GLY A 213 -3.81 2.85 14.00
N VAL A 214 -4.81 3.49 13.39
CA VAL A 214 -4.90 3.70 11.95
C VAL A 214 -5.02 5.20 11.69
N THR A 215 -4.39 5.67 10.63
CA THR A 215 -4.46 7.07 10.16
C THR A 215 -4.69 7.14 8.67
N SER A 216 -4.87 8.35 8.15
CA SER A 216 -4.99 8.67 6.73
C SER A 216 -4.27 9.98 6.42
N LEU A 217 -4.10 10.32 5.14
CA LEU A 217 -3.57 11.63 4.76
C LEU A 217 -4.46 12.76 5.30
N ALA A 218 -5.79 12.60 5.23
CA ALA A 218 -6.74 13.58 5.77
C ALA A 218 -6.64 13.71 7.29
N ASP A 219 -6.50 12.62 8.06
CA ASP A 219 -6.30 12.63 9.51
C ASP A 219 -4.98 13.30 9.93
N LEU A 220 -3.99 13.27 9.04
CA LEU A 220 -2.72 14.00 9.21
C LEU A 220 -2.81 15.47 8.78
N GLY A 221 -4.01 15.97 8.45
CA GLY A 221 -4.26 17.36 8.07
C GLY A 221 -3.97 17.70 6.60
N LEU A 222 -3.85 16.70 5.74
CA LEU A 222 -3.57 16.90 4.31
C LEU A 222 -4.84 16.76 3.49
N SER A 223 -5.17 17.78 2.70
CA SER A 223 -6.25 17.75 1.72
C SER A 223 -5.65 17.39 0.35
N VAL A 224 -5.63 16.10 0.03
CA VAL A 224 -5.05 15.54 -1.20
C VAL A 224 -6.12 14.78 -1.95
N SER A 225 -6.28 15.05 -3.24
CA SER A 225 -7.23 14.32 -4.08
C SER A 225 -6.70 12.92 -4.44
N MET A 226 -7.62 12.00 -4.73
CA MET A 226 -7.27 10.65 -5.19
C MET A 226 -6.44 10.69 -6.48
N THR A 227 -6.73 11.63 -7.38
CA THR A 227 -5.97 11.83 -8.63
C THR A 227 -4.51 12.24 -8.36
N GLU A 228 -4.26 13.11 -7.38
CA GLU A 228 -2.89 13.48 -6.99
C GLU A 228 -2.14 12.29 -6.41
N VAL A 229 -2.82 11.48 -5.58
CA VAL A 229 -2.26 10.24 -5.05
C VAL A 229 -1.91 9.26 -6.18
N ASP A 230 -2.79 9.09 -7.16
CA ASP A 230 -2.56 8.19 -8.30
C ASP A 230 -1.35 8.61 -9.15
N MET A 231 -1.20 9.91 -9.41
CA MET A 231 -0.03 10.45 -10.13
C MET A 231 1.26 10.21 -9.37
N VAL A 232 1.25 10.41 -8.04
CA VAL A 232 2.43 10.19 -7.20
C VAL A 232 2.74 8.69 -7.11
N LEU A 233 1.75 7.84 -6.91
CA LEU A 233 1.93 6.39 -6.89
C LEU A 233 2.56 5.89 -8.20
N ARG A 234 2.09 6.35 -9.36
CA ARG A 234 2.67 5.97 -10.65
C ARG A 234 4.13 6.41 -10.79
N ARG A 235 4.42 7.65 -10.44
CA ARG A 235 5.76 8.22 -10.51
C ARG A 235 6.76 7.46 -9.62
N GLU A 236 6.36 7.15 -8.38
CA GLU A 236 7.25 6.48 -7.41
C GLU A 236 7.30 4.95 -7.61
N PHE A 237 6.40 4.38 -8.42
CA PHE A 237 6.44 2.97 -8.81
C PHE A 237 7.59 2.67 -9.78
N GLU A 238 7.79 3.53 -10.77
CA GLU A 238 8.70 3.27 -11.89
C GLU A 238 10.17 3.05 -11.46
N PRO A 239 10.75 3.80 -10.52
CA PRO A 239 12.13 3.57 -10.05
C PRO A 239 12.32 2.21 -9.37
N LEU A 240 11.26 1.62 -8.82
CA LEU A 240 11.32 0.36 -8.08
C LEU A 240 10.99 -0.86 -8.94
N PHE A 241 10.05 -0.73 -9.88
CA PHE A 241 9.49 -1.89 -10.59
C PHE A 241 9.62 -1.82 -12.12
N GLY A 242 10.01 -0.68 -12.67
CA GLY A 242 10.17 -0.45 -14.10
C GLY A 242 9.08 0.44 -14.70
N PRO A 243 9.20 0.77 -16.00
CA PRO A 243 8.34 1.74 -16.66
C PRO A 243 6.89 1.27 -16.72
N THR A 244 5.96 2.22 -16.67
CA THR A 244 4.52 2.01 -16.82
C THR A 244 4.02 2.49 -18.18
N GLY A 245 2.97 1.82 -18.71
CA GLY A 245 2.30 2.16 -19.97
C GLY A 245 0.77 2.12 -19.80
N GLY A 246 0.05 2.78 -20.69
CA GLY A 246 -1.43 2.89 -20.68
C GLY A 246 -1.88 4.26 -20.24
#